data_5f4698fb4ab5cff99f5981ac9e346338
#
_entry.id   5f4698fb4ab5cff99f5981ac9e346338
#
_cell.length_a   1.000
_cell.length_b   1.000
_cell.length_c   1.000
_cell.angle_alpha   90.00
_cell.angle_beta   90.00
_cell.angle_gamma   90.00
#
_symmetry.space_group_name_H-M   'P 1'
#
loop_
_entity.id
_entity.type
_entity.pdbx_description
1 polymer ?
#
loop_
_entity_poly.entity_id
_entity_poly.type
_entity_poly.pdbx_seq_one_letter_code
_entity_poly.pdbx_strand_id
1 'polypeptide(L)'
;MATTASLHTIASRARALREALSDIVWTVDPRDNNLTDLVQHLREVAFTMIENEERTLEFIAQGDQQIEIELLPDVRRHLLLFFKEAVTNVVRHSGATAVRVELTAARGCLRLFIRDNGCGFDPQQPHVGRGLKGLQYRALELDAGFRLHSIPQVGSEIELTLVL
;
A
#
# COMPACT_ATOMS: atom_id res chain seq x y z
N MET A 1 -6.91 -31.84 18.92
CA MET A 1 -7.39 -30.68 18.15
C MET A 1 -6.76 -29.32 18.52
N ALA A 2 -6.40 -29.07 19.79
CA ALA A 2 -5.75 -27.80 20.20
C ALA A 2 -4.36 -27.55 19.57
N THR A 3 -3.58 -28.61 19.32
CA THR A 3 -2.20 -28.51 18.84
C THR A 3 -2.09 -27.97 17.41
N THR A 4 -3.00 -28.31 16.50
CA THR A 4 -2.99 -27.89 15.09
C THR A 4 -3.32 -26.41 14.94
N ALA A 5 -4.29 -25.91 15.73
CA ALA A 5 -4.64 -24.49 15.76
C ALA A 5 -3.49 -23.62 16.30
N SER A 6 -2.77 -24.12 17.33
CA SER A 6 -1.60 -23.45 17.89
C SER A 6 -0.44 -23.39 16.89
N LEU A 7 -0.17 -24.48 16.17
CA LEU A 7 0.87 -24.52 15.13
C LEU A 7 0.57 -23.57 13.98
N HIS A 8 -0.69 -23.50 13.55
CA HIS A 8 -1.11 -22.56 12.50
C HIS A 8 -0.92 -21.09 12.93
N THR A 9 -1.25 -20.79 14.18
CA THR A 9 -1.06 -19.45 14.77
C THR A 9 0.42 -19.08 14.85
N ILE A 10 1.28 -19.99 15.29
CA ILE A 10 2.73 -19.79 15.37
C ILE A 10 3.31 -19.56 13.95
N ALA A 11 2.95 -20.40 12.99
CA ALA A 11 3.41 -20.27 11.61
C ALA A 11 2.96 -18.95 10.96
N SER A 12 1.73 -18.49 11.24
CA SER A 12 1.22 -17.20 10.77
C SER A 12 1.99 -16.03 11.38
N ARG A 13 2.25 -16.07 12.70
CA ARG A 13 3.04 -15.02 13.38
C ARG A 13 4.49 -15.00 12.92
N ALA A 14 5.09 -16.16 12.69
CA ALA A 14 6.46 -16.24 12.18
C ALA A 14 6.58 -15.66 10.77
N ARG A 15 5.59 -15.90 9.89
CA ARG A 15 5.53 -15.27 8.56
C ARG A 15 5.40 -13.76 8.65
N ALA A 16 4.46 -13.27 9.48
CA ALA A 16 4.26 -11.83 9.67
C ALA A 16 5.53 -11.13 10.22
N LEU A 17 6.23 -11.78 11.15
CA LEU A 17 7.49 -11.27 11.70
C LEU A 17 8.59 -11.23 10.63
N ARG A 18 8.71 -12.27 9.81
CA ARG A 18 9.66 -12.31 8.69
C ARG A 18 9.39 -11.20 7.68
N GLU A 19 8.12 -10.99 7.32
CA GLU A 19 7.73 -9.91 6.41
C GLU A 19 8.06 -8.54 6.99
N ALA A 20 7.76 -8.30 8.27
CA ALA A 20 8.10 -7.05 8.95
C ALA A 20 9.62 -6.80 8.98
N LEU A 21 10.42 -7.85 9.23
CA LEU A 21 11.89 -7.75 9.20
C LEU A 21 12.39 -7.47 7.77
N SER A 22 11.84 -8.14 6.76
CA SER A 22 12.17 -7.88 5.36
C SER A 22 11.89 -6.43 4.96
N ASP A 23 10.75 -5.88 5.39
CA ASP A 23 10.40 -4.49 5.15
C ASP A 23 11.39 -3.51 5.78
N ILE A 24 11.81 -3.79 7.03
CA ILE A 24 12.80 -2.96 7.73
C ILE A 24 14.14 -3.01 6.99
N VAL A 25 14.63 -4.19 6.64
CA VAL A 25 15.89 -4.36 5.92
C VAL A 25 15.85 -3.61 4.60
N TRP A 26 14.77 -3.78 3.83
CA TRP A 26 14.62 -3.09 2.55
C TRP A 26 14.59 -1.56 2.71
N THR A 27 13.91 -1.03 3.72
CA THR A 27 13.82 0.41 3.94
C THR A 27 15.15 1.06 4.30
N VAL A 28 16.07 0.34 4.94
CA VAL A 28 17.37 0.88 5.35
C VAL A 28 18.50 0.51 4.40
N ASP A 29 18.29 -0.37 3.42
CA ASP A 29 19.32 -0.74 2.46
C ASP A 29 19.66 0.46 1.54
N PRO A 30 20.90 0.94 1.56
CA PRO A 30 21.28 2.09 0.74
C PRO A 30 21.38 1.77 -0.76
N ARG A 31 21.34 0.49 -1.14
CA ARG A 31 21.38 0.07 -2.56
C ARG A 31 20.04 0.25 -3.26
N ASP A 32 18.95 0.27 -2.49
CA ASP A 32 17.56 0.32 -2.97
C ASP A 32 16.93 1.71 -2.68
N ASN A 33 17.71 2.80 -2.83
CA ASN A 33 17.31 4.12 -2.38
C ASN A 33 16.64 4.99 -3.46
N ASN A 34 16.50 4.49 -4.67
CA ASN A 34 15.92 5.25 -5.77
C ASN A 34 14.42 4.93 -5.97
N LEU A 35 13.77 5.78 -6.76
CA LEU A 35 12.35 5.63 -7.06
C LEU A 35 12.03 4.36 -7.84
N THR A 36 12.94 3.88 -8.69
CA THR A 36 12.73 2.65 -9.48
C THR A 36 12.65 1.44 -8.58
N ASP A 37 13.53 1.35 -7.58
CA ASP A 37 13.52 0.26 -6.61
C ASP A 37 12.25 0.27 -5.75
N LEU A 38 11.79 1.47 -5.34
CA LEU A 38 10.50 1.61 -4.66
C LEU A 38 9.36 1.08 -5.52
N VAL A 39 9.28 1.49 -6.80
CA VAL A 39 8.23 1.04 -7.72
C VAL A 39 8.24 -0.48 -7.86
N GLN A 40 9.43 -1.06 -8.03
CA GLN A 40 9.59 -2.51 -8.15
C GLN A 40 9.11 -3.22 -6.88
N HIS A 41 9.52 -2.75 -5.71
CA HIS A 41 9.12 -3.33 -4.44
C HIS A 41 7.61 -3.22 -4.17
N LEU A 42 7.01 -2.06 -4.42
CA LEU A 42 5.56 -1.88 -4.30
C LEU A 42 4.78 -2.78 -5.26
N ARG A 43 5.31 -3.01 -6.46
CA ARG A 43 4.72 -3.94 -7.43
C ARG A 43 4.73 -5.37 -6.90
N GLU A 44 5.85 -5.85 -6.39
CA GLU A 44 5.98 -7.19 -5.79
C GLU A 44 5.03 -7.39 -4.61
N VAL A 45 4.95 -6.40 -3.73
CA VAL A 45 4.00 -6.39 -2.61
C VAL A 45 2.56 -6.45 -3.12
N ALA A 46 2.21 -5.66 -4.15
CA ALA A 46 0.87 -5.63 -4.71
C ALA A 46 0.47 -7.01 -5.28
N PHE A 47 1.32 -7.60 -6.11
CA PHE A 47 1.06 -8.92 -6.68
C PHE A 47 0.91 -9.98 -5.60
N THR A 48 1.81 -9.98 -4.61
CA THR A 48 1.77 -10.96 -3.51
C THR A 48 0.50 -10.84 -2.67
N MET A 49 -0.01 -9.63 -2.41
CA MET A 49 -1.13 -9.40 -1.52
C MET A 49 -2.49 -9.41 -2.21
N ILE A 50 -2.56 -8.96 -3.45
CA ILE A 50 -3.83 -8.69 -4.15
C ILE A 50 -4.18 -9.80 -5.13
N GLU A 51 -3.24 -10.25 -5.96
CA GLU A 51 -3.53 -11.15 -7.06
C GLU A 51 -3.80 -12.57 -6.58
N ASN A 52 -4.93 -13.11 -6.99
CA ASN A 52 -5.33 -14.50 -6.78
C ASN A 52 -6.39 -14.90 -7.83
N GLU A 53 -6.95 -16.12 -7.77
CA GLU A 53 -7.94 -16.62 -8.73
C GLU A 53 -9.24 -15.78 -8.76
N GLU A 54 -9.57 -15.08 -7.68
CA GLU A 54 -10.81 -14.30 -7.53
C GLU A 54 -10.60 -12.80 -7.77
N ARG A 55 -9.35 -12.33 -7.82
CA ARG A 55 -9.03 -10.90 -7.88
C ARG A 55 -7.92 -10.62 -8.88
N THR A 56 -8.17 -9.64 -9.74
CA THR A 56 -7.19 -9.16 -10.71
C THR A 56 -6.54 -7.87 -10.24
N LEU A 57 -5.25 -7.71 -10.56
CA LEU A 57 -4.48 -6.51 -10.28
C LEU A 57 -3.98 -5.89 -11.59
N GLU A 58 -4.27 -4.60 -11.78
CA GLU A 58 -3.61 -3.76 -12.78
C GLU A 58 -2.62 -2.83 -12.08
N PHE A 59 -1.34 -2.99 -12.33
CA PHE A 59 -0.29 -2.13 -11.75
C PHE A 59 0.40 -1.33 -12.85
N ILE A 60 0.21 -0.01 -12.82
CA ILE A 60 0.76 0.94 -13.80
C ILE A 60 1.78 1.82 -13.09
N ALA A 61 3.00 1.88 -13.61
CA ALA A 61 4.02 2.82 -13.17
C ALA A 61 4.43 3.69 -14.37
N GLN A 62 4.33 4.99 -14.21
CA GLN A 62 4.70 5.98 -15.21
C GLN A 62 5.58 7.04 -14.57
N GLY A 63 6.64 7.43 -15.23
CA GLY A 63 7.52 8.49 -14.74
C GLY A 63 8.57 8.86 -15.74
N ASP A 64 9.17 10.01 -15.56
CA ASP A 64 10.33 10.42 -16.31
C ASP A 64 11.52 9.56 -15.88
N GLN A 65 11.92 8.62 -16.74
CA GLN A 65 13.01 7.67 -16.49
C GLN A 65 14.38 8.35 -16.30
N GLN A 66 14.46 9.66 -16.52
CA GLN A 66 15.68 10.45 -16.35
C GLN A 66 15.82 11.07 -14.95
N ILE A 67 14.83 10.94 -14.10
CA ILE A 67 14.86 11.50 -12.75
C ILE A 67 15.38 10.43 -11.79
N GLU A 68 16.68 10.44 -11.53
CA GLU A 68 17.25 9.71 -10.38
C GLU A 68 16.88 10.44 -9.09
N ILE A 69 15.76 10.05 -8.50
CA ILE A 69 15.32 10.57 -7.20
C ILE A 69 15.77 9.59 -6.13
N GLU A 70 16.69 10.03 -5.28
CA GLU A 70 17.01 9.33 -4.04
C GLU A 70 15.93 9.61 -3.00
N LEU A 71 15.36 8.55 -2.45
CA LEU A 71 14.36 8.64 -1.40
C LEU A 71 15.00 8.38 -0.04
N LEU A 72 14.78 9.27 0.90
CA LEU A 72 15.22 9.07 2.28
C LEU A 72 14.60 7.79 2.86
N PRO A 73 15.31 7.05 3.73
CA PRO A 73 14.80 5.82 4.35
C PRO A 73 13.44 5.98 5.02
N ASP A 74 13.19 7.08 5.71
CA ASP A 74 11.90 7.35 6.35
C ASP A 74 10.78 7.56 5.34
N VAL A 75 11.06 8.24 4.22
CA VAL A 75 10.09 8.42 3.12
C VAL A 75 9.72 7.06 2.54
N ARG A 76 10.71 6.22 2.21
CA ARG A 76 10.48 4.86 1.69
C ARG A 76 9.65 4.03 2.66
N ARG A 77 9.99 4.09 3.95
CA ARG A 77 9.29 3.37 5.01
C ARG A 77 7.82 3.79 5.09
N HIS A 78 7.54 5.09 5.18
CA HIS A 78 6.17 5.59 5.30
C HIS A 78 5.35 5.32 4.04
N LEU A 79 5.94 5.41 2.83
CA LEU A 79 5.29 5.04 1.58
C LEU A 79 4.94 3.55 1.53
N LEU A 80 5.88 2.68 1.88
CA LEU A 80 5.65 1.23 1.91
C LEU A 80 4.53 0.86 2.90
N LEU A 81 4.58 1.43 4.11
CA LEU A 81 3.58 1.14 5.13
C LEU A 81 2.21 1.74 4.80
N PHE A 82 2.17 2.91 4.16
CA PHE A 82 0.93 3.48 3.62
C PHE A 82 0.32 2.56 2.56
N PHE A 83 1.15 2.12 1.61
CA PHE A 83 0.73 1.23 0.55
C PHE A 83 0.20 -0.10 1.09
N LYS A 84 0.93 -0.75 2.00
CA LYS A 84 0.51 -2.01 2.63
C LYS A 84 -0.80 -1.88 3.38
N GLU A 85 -1.01 -0.79 4.11
CA GLU A 85 -2.27 -0.53 4.81
C GLU A 85 -3.44 -0.34 3.82
N ALA A 86 -3.24 0.42 2.75
CA ALA A 86 -4.25 0.62 1.71
C ALA A 86 -4.62 -0.71 1.04
N VAL A 87 -3.63 -1.50 0.65
CA VAL A 87 -3.83 -2.83 0.05
C VAL A 87 -4.50 -3.79 1.03
N THR A 88 -4.11 -3.76 2.30
CA THR A 88 -4.74 -4.58 3.35
C THR A 88 -6.23 -4.25 3.50
N ASN A 89 -6.60 -2.96 3.41
CA ASN A 89 -7.99 -2.54 3.45
C ASN A 89 -8.78 -3.10 2.27
N VAL A 90 -8.21 -3.07 1.07
CA VAL A 90 -8.82 -3.70 -0.11
C VAL A 90 -9.00 -5.20 0.11
N VAL A 91 -7.94 -5.90 0.47
CA VAL A 91 -7.95 -7.37 0.58
C VAL A 91 -8.92 -7.86 1.66
N ARG A 92 -9.00 -7.16 2.79
CA ARG A 92 -9.79 -7.61 3.95
C ARG A 92 -11.22 -7.11 3.97
N HIS A 93 -11.49 -5.96 3.36
CA HIS A 93 -12.75 -5.27 3.62
C HIS A 93 -13.56 -4.94 2.37
N SER A 94 -12.94 -4.88 1.17
CA SER A 94 -13.66 -4.41 0.00
C SER A 94 -14.51 -5.47 -0.71
N GLY A 95 -14.11 -6.75 -0.64
CA GLY A 95 -14.71 -7.79 -1.49
C GLY A 95 -14.49 -7.53 -3.00
N ALA A 96 -13.51 -6.71 -3.36
CA ALA A 96 -13.23 -6.35 -4.74
C ALA A 96 -12.76 -7.54 -5.58
N THR A 97 -13.14 -7.54 -6.84
CA THR A 97 -12.64 -8.47 -7.86
C THR A 97 -11.58 -7.85 -8.78
N ALA A 98 -11.50 -6.52 -8.79
CA ALA A 98 -10.49 -5.80 -9.55
C ALA A 98 -9.90 -4.66 -8.71
N VAL A 99 -8.57 -4.56 -8.76
CA VAL A 99 -7.80 -3.51 -8.09
C VAL A 99 -6.85 -2.87 -9.10
N ARG A 100 -6.82 -1.55 -9.13
CA ARG A 100 -5.91 -0.76 -9.95
C ARG A 100 -4.99 0.05 -9.05
N VAL A 101 -3.69 -0.06 -9.31
CA VAL A 101 -2.63 0.71 -8.67
C VAL A 101 -1.92 1.52 -9.73
N GLU A 102 -1.85 2.82 -9.55
CA GLU A 102 -1.08 3.72 -10.42
C GLU A 102 -0.04 4.46 -9.59
N LEU A 103 1.19 4.45 -10.07
CA LEU A 103 2.28 5.24 -9.53
C LEU A 103 2.82 6.15 -10.63
N THR A 104 2.76 7.45 -10.40
CA THR A 104 3.23 8.45 -11.36
C THR A 104 4.23 9.37 -10.71
N ALA A 105 5.42 9.50 -11.30
CA ALA A 105 6.45 10.43 -10.87
C ALA A 105 6.72 11.46 -11.97
N ALA A 106 6.45 12.74 -11.71
CA ALA A 106 6.66 13.81 -12.64
C ALA A 106 6.92 15.14 -11.92
N ARG A 107 7.85 15.92 -12.43
CA ARG A 107 8.12 17.29 -11.96
C ARG A 107 8.38 17.43 -10.46
N GLY A 108 9.09 16.47 -9.85
CA GLY A 108 9.36 16.48 -8.41
C GLY A 108 8.14 16.11 -7.55
N CYS A 109 7.15 15.44 -8.12
CA CYS A 109 5.97 14.98 -7.43
C CYS A 109 5.77 13.48 -7.68
N LEU A 110 5.49 12.73 -6.63
CA LEU A 110 5.08 11.34 -6.68
C LEU A 110 3.61 11.23 -6.32
N ARG A 111 2.83 10.63 -7.21
CA ARG A 111 1.42 10.33 -7.00
C ARG A 111 1.23 8.81 -6.94
N LEU A 112 0.67 8.33 -5.85
CA LEU A 112 0.22 6.95 -5.69
C LEU A 112 -1.31 6.96 -5.66
N PHE A 113 -1.93 6.19 -6.56
CA PHE A 113 -3.38 6.04 -6.65
C PHE A 113 -3.74 4.56 -6.58
N ILE A 114 -4.73 4.23 -5.76
CA ILE A 114 -5.24 2.88 -5.58
C ILE A 114 -6.76 2.94 -5.68
N ARG A 115 -7.32 2.11 -6.55
CA ARG A 115 -8.77 1.99 -6.74
C ARG A 115 -9.20 0.53 -6.66
N ASP A 116 -10.29 0.26 -5.98
CA ASP A 116 -10.98 -1.03 -5.98
C ASP A 116 -12.44 -0.88 -6.45
N ASN A 117 -13.00 -1.97 -6.96
CA ASN A 117 -14.40 -2.07 -7.37
C ASN A 117 -15.26 -2.80 -6.31
N GLY A 118 -14.87 -2.75 -5.04
CA GLY A 118 -15.54 -3.47 -3.98
C GLY A 118 -16.80 -2.81 -3.42
N CYS A 119 -17.15 -3.19 -2.21
CA CYS A 119 -18.39 -2.71 -1.58
C CYS A 119 -18.37 -1.23 -1.21
N GLY A 120 -17.20 -0.58 -1.20
CA GLY A 120 -17.08 0.79 -0.72
C GLY A 120 -17.62 1.00 0.70
N PHE A 121 -17.64 2.22 1.15
CA PHE A 121 -18.20 2.63 2.45
C PHE A 121 -18.50 4.12 2.46
N ASP A 122 -19.25 4.58 3.46
CA ASP A 122 -19.46 6.00 3.71
C ASP A 122 -18.36 6.53 4.64
N PRO A 123 -17.45 7.40 4.16
CA PRO A 123 -16.36 7.93 4.97
C PRO A 123 -16.80 8.79 6.17
N GLN A 124 -18.06 9.23 6.19
CA GLN A 124 -18.61 10.07 7.26
C GLN A 124 -19.15 9.25 8.44
N GLN A 125 -19.27 7.93 8.29
CA GLN A 125 -19.75 7.08 9.36
C GLN A 125 -18.71 6.89 10.47
N PRO A 126 -19.12 6.90 11.75
CA PRO A 126 -18.20 6.90 12.91
C PRO A 126 -17.41 5.60 13.11
N HIS A 127 -17.66 4.56 12.33
CA HIS A 127 -16.99 3.26 12.43
C HIS A 127 -15.80 3.09 11.47
N VAL A 128 -15.32 4.17 10.91
CA VAL A 128 -14.12 4.22 10.10
C VAL A 128 -12.92 3.75 10.95
N GLY A 129 -12.46 2.55 10.65
CA GLY A 129 -11.53 1.77 11.47
C GLY A 129 -10.15 2.40 11.64
N ARG A 130 -9.32 1.73 12.45
CA ARG A 130 -7.93 2.16 12.72
C ARG A 130 -7.07 2.30 11.46
N GLY A 131 -7.38 1.56 10.40
CA GLY A 131 -6.65 1.59 9.13
C GLY A 131 -6.66 2.96 8.46
N LEU A 132 -7.80 3.64 8.37
CA LEU A 132 -7.87 4.97 7.78
C LEU A 132 -7.13 6.03 8.59
N LYS A 133 -7.14 5.92 9.92
CA LYS A 133 -6.30 6.78 10.79
C LYS A 133 -4.81 6.52 10.55
N GLY A 134 -4.44 5.26 10.31
CA GLY A 134 -3.09 4.86 9.96
C GLY A 134 -2.63 5.48 8.63
N LEU A 135 -3.49 5.47 7.61
CA LEU A 135 -3.21 6.12 6.32
C LEU A 135 -3.03 7.63 6.47
N GLN A 136 -3.94 8.29 7.20
CA GLN A 136 -3.84 9.73 7.46
C GLN A 136 -2.57 10.10 8.22
N TYR A 137 -2.22 9.33 9.26
CA TYR A 137 -0.99 9.54 10.02
C TYR A 137 0.25 9.45 9.12
N ARG A 138 0.33 8.43 8.27
CA ARG A 138 1.48 8.25 7.36
C ARG A 138 1.57 9.33 6.30
N ALA A 139 0.44 9.82 5.80
CA ALA A 139 0.41 10.93 4.87
C ALA A 139 0.95 12.22 5.54
N LEU A 140 0.61 12.45 6.82
CA LEU A 140 1.15 13.57 7.60
C LEU A 140 2.67 13.44 7.82
N GLU A 141 3.16 12.25 8.17
CA GLU A 141 4.61 12.00 8.33
C GLU A 141 5.41 12.25 7.04
N LEU A 142 4.74 12.09 5.88
CA LEU A 142 5.32 12.35 4.57
C LEU A 142 5.16 13.81 4.10
N ASP A 143 4.47 14.64 4.85
CA ASP A 143 4.00 15.97 4.38
C ASP A 143 3.27 15.86 3.03
N ALA A 144 2.48 14.81 2.86
CA ALA A 144 1.83 14.45 1.62
C ALA A 144 0.35 14.80 1.60
N GLY A 145 -0.15 15.20 0.44
CA GLY A 145 -1.58 15.32 0.19
C GLY A 145 -2.23 13.93 0.20
N PHE A 146 -3.33 13.78 0.97
CA PHE A 146 -4.09 12.56 1.06
C PHE A 146 -5.55 12.80 0.69
N ARG A 147 -6.08 11.97 -0.22
CA ARG A 147 -7.50 11.96 -0.59
C ARG A 147 -8.05 10.55 -0.51
N LEU A 148 -9.25 10.46 0.04
CA LEU A 148 -10.03 9.23 0.08
C LEU A 148 -11.41 9.54 -0.45
N HIS A 149 -11.82 8.78 -1.46
CA HIS A 149 -13.18 8.77 -1.98
C HIS A 149 -13.72 7.36 -1.94
N SER A 150 -14.88 7.17 -1.34
CA SER A 150 -15.53 5.86 -1.29
C SER A 150 -17.04 6.04 -1.37
N ILE A 151 -17.66 5.18 -2.17
CA ILE A 151 -19.10 5.18 -2.37
C ILE A 151 -19.60 3.76 -2.11
N PRO A 152 -20.59 3.58 -1.20
CA PRO A 152 -21.21 2.29 -0.97
C PRO A 152 -21.67 1.63 -2.25
N GLN A 153 -21.37 0.35 -2.42
CA GLN A 153 -21.69 -0.49 -3.59
C GLN A 153 -20.93 -0.14 -4.89
N VAL A 154 -19.97 0.78 -4.85
CA VAL A 154 -19.21 1.21 -6.03
C VAL A 154 -17.73 0.89 -5.91
N GLY A 155 -17.14 1.07 -4.70
CA GLY A 155 -15.74 0.86 -4.41
C GLY A 155 -15.08 2.04 -3.73
N SER A 156 -13.75 2.02 -3.66
CA SER A 156 -12.97 3.07 -3.00
C SER A 156 -11.78 3.51 -3.84
N GLU A 157 -11.39 4.76 -3.66
CA GLU A 157 -10.23 5.40 -4.28
C GLU A 157 -9.40 6.06 -3.18
N ILE A 158 -8.11 5.78 -3.20
CA ILE A 158 -7.12 6.37 -2.29
C ILE A 158 -6.06 7.04 -3.15
N GLU A 159 -5.75 8.28 -2.85
CA GLU A 159 -4.69 9.03 -3.50
C GLU A 159 -3.75 9.65 -2.46
N LEU A 160 -2.45 9.44 -2.67
CA LEU A 160 -1.37 10.09 -1.95
C LEU A 160 -0.52 10.89 -2.94
N THR A 161 -0.24 12.16 -2.64
CA THR A 161 0.60 13.04 -3.47
C THR A 161 1.72 13.59 -2.61
N LEU A 162 2.95 13.26 -2.95
CA LEU A 162 4.17 13.65 -2.25
C LEU A 162 5.02 14.55 -3.16
N VAL A 163 5.50 15.67 -2.63
CA VAL A 163 6.55 16.48 -3.26
C VAL A 163 7.91 15.87 -2.89
N LEU A 164 8.73 15.61 -3.91
CA LEU A 164 10.03 14.93 -3.80
C LEU A 164 11.19 15.93 -3.82
#